data_bcc718a136273df135df541c91a01a71
#
_entry.id   bcc718a136273df135df541c91a01a71
#
_cell.length_a   1.000
_cell.length_b   1.000
_cell.length_c   1.000
_cell.angle_alpha   90.00
_cell.angle_beta   90.00
_cell.angle_gamma   90.00
#
_symmetry.space_group_name_H-M   'P 1'
#
loop_
_entity.id
_entity.type
_entity.pdbx_description
1 polymer ?
#
loop_
_entity_poly.entity_id
_entity_poly.type
_entity_poly.pdbx_seq_one_letter_code
_entity_poly.pdbx_strand_id
1 'polypeptide(L)'
;MTFALQGSLLDQVEHIGLRSLSTGMRRTQLTQGAWVDVRPGWLTGADELFTRLCPGGSADVDWRSERRVMWERDVATPRLLRFYDESEPWPDPILSQARSDLSCYYEAELGEPFTTAGMCLYRDGRDSVSWHGDRVGRASHQDTMVAIVSIGAPRALLLRPLGGGGGGGGGKTVRHVLGHGDLLVMGGSCQRTWEHAIPKTAGRVGPRISIQFRPRGIR
;
A
#
# COMPACT_ATOMS: atom_id res chain seq x y z
N MET A 1 9.92 6.03 21.88
CA MET A 1 9.38 4.66 22.02
C MET A 1 10.10 3.80 21.00
N THR A 2 10.91 2.86 21.47
CA THR A 2 11.65 1.94 20.59
C THR A 2 10.69 0.83 20.16
N PHE A 3 10.40 0.74 18.87
CA PHE A 3 9.60 -0.35 18.32
C PHE A 3 10.52 -1.55 18.10
N ALA A 4 10.45 -2.56 18.95
CA ALA A 4 11.13 -3.83 18.73
C ALA A 4 10.16 -4.82 18.12
N LEU A 5 10.46 -5.32 16.91
CA LEU A 5 9.87 -6.55 16.40
C LEU A 5 10.59 -7.71 17.10
N GLN A 6 9.82 -8.65 17.65
CA GLN A 6 10.37 -9.87 18.23
C GLN A 6 10.72 -10.82 17.08
N GLY A 7 11.99 -10.82 16.67
CA GLY A 7 12.51 -11.74 15.67
C GLY A 7 12.50 -13.19 16.18
N SER A 8 12.33 -14.15 15.28
CA SER A 8 12.51 -15.56 15.56
C SER A 8 14.02 -15.89 15.64
N LEU A 9 14.44 -16.71 16.59
CA LEU A 9 15.83 -17.20 16.70
C LEU A 9 16.33 -18.01 15.48
N LEU A 10 15.46 -18.24 14.48
CA LEU A 10 15.75 -18.95 13.23
C LEU A 10 15.85 -18.01 12.04
N ASP A 11 15.67 -16.68 12.22
CA ASP A 11 15.77 -15.71 11.14
C ASP A 11 17.25 -15.53 10.78
N GLN A 12 17.67 -16.19 9.69
CA GLN A 12 18.85 -15.74 8.96
C GLN A 12 18.58 -14.28 8.56
N VAL A 13 19.55 -13.41 8.82
CA VAL A 13 19.47 -11.99 8.39
C VAL A 13 19.29 -12.00 6.87
N GLU A 14 18.07 -11.92 6.42
CA GLU A 14 17.74 -11.84 5.00
C GLU A 14 18.10 -10.43 4.53
N HIS A 15 19.05 -10.31 3.60
CA HIS A 15 19.41 -9.01 3.04
C HIS A 15 18.21 -8.35 2.37
N ILE A 16 18.14 -7.02 2.44
CA ILE A 16 17.12 -6.25 1.72
C ILE A 16 17.25 -6.54 0.23
N GLY A 17 16.16 -6.99 -0.37
CA GLY A 17 16.10 -7.31 -1.79
C GLY A 17 14.69 -7.51 -2.29
N LEU A 18 14.55 -7.74 -3.59
CA LEU A 18 13.27 -8.00 -4.25
C LEU A 18 13.29 -9.35 -4.93
N ARG A 19 12.27 -10.16 -4.69
CA ARG A 19 12.09 -11.43 -5.40
C ARG A 19 11.49 -11.17 -6.78
N SER A 20 11.70 -12.10 -7.72
CA SER A 20 11.13 -11.98 -9.05
C SER A 20 9.61 -11.84 -9.03
N LEU A 21 9.07 -10.94 -9.85
CA LEU A 21 7.63 -10.78 -10.08
C LEU A 21 7.08 -11.85 -11.03
N SER A 22 7.92 -12.43 -11.89
CA SER A 22 7.50 -13.48 -12.85
C SER A 22 7.14 -14.80 -12.17
N THR A 23 7.50 -14.99 -10.90
CA THR A 23 7.21 -16.21 -10.14
C THR A 23 6.44 -15.88 -8.88
N GLY A 24 5.41 -16.67 -8.55
CA GLY A 24 4.64 -16.56 -7.31
C GLY A 24 3.65 -15.41 -7.26
N MET A 25 3.48 -14.63 -8.33
CA MET A 25 2.39 -13.68 -8.48
C MET A 25 1.06 -14.43 -8.64
N ARG A 26 0.02 -13.98 -7.96
CA ARG A 26 -1.33 -14.57 -8.03
C ARG A 26 -2.33 -13.49 -8.37
N ARG A 27 -2.92 -13.57 -9.58
CA ARG A 27 -3.97 -12.67 -10.04
C ARG A 27 -5.35 -13.18 -9.66
N THR A 28 -6.17 -12.30 -9.09
CA THR A 28 -7.60 -12.49 -8.86
C THR A 28 -8.36 -11.48 -9.72
N GLN A 29 -9.19 -11.99 -10.63
CA GLN A 29 -10.09 -11.15 -11.40
C GLN A 29 -11.25 -10.69 -10.49
N LEU A 30 -11.56 -9.43 -10.58
CA LEU A 30 -12.70 -8.81 -9.95
C LEU A 30 -13.76 -8.46 -11.02
N THR A 31 -14.89 -7.93 -10.59
CA THR A 31 -15.92 -7.49 -11.54
C THR A 31 -15.54 -6.22 -12.29
N GLN A 32 -16.16 -5.97 -13.42
CA GLN A 32 -16.05 -4.75 -14.23
C GLN A 32 -14.63 -4.50 -14.81
N GLY A 33 -13.84 -5.56 -15.04
CA GLY A 33 -12.49 -5.44 -15.58
C GLY A 33 -11.42 -5.05 -14.56
N ALA A 34 -11.77 -4.98 -13.27
CA ALA A 34 -10.82 -4.81 -12.18
C ALA A 34 -10.09 -6.13 -11.86
N TRP A 35 -8.89 -6.05 -11.33
CA TRP A 35 -8.13 -7.19 -10.85
C TRP A 35 -7.18 -6.80 -9.72
N VAL A 36 -6.74 -7.82 -8.99
CA VAL A 36 -5.73 -7.70 -7.93
C VAL A 36 -4.68 -8.78 -8.11
N ASP A 37 -3.42 -8.37 -8.13
CA ASP A 37 -2.26 -9.24 -8.04
C ASP A 37 -1.71 -9.24 -6.62
N VAL A 38 -1.32 -10.43 -6.12
CA VAL A 38 -0.66 -10.57 -4.81
C VAL A 38 0.61 -11.38 -4.96
N ARG A 39 1.72 -10.88 -4.42
CA ARG A 39 3.01 -11.57 -4.34
C ARG A 39 3.46 -11.59 -2.88
N PRO A 40 3.18 -12.67 -2.14
CA PRO A 40 3.63 -12.79 -0.75
C PRO A 40 5.16 -12.78 -0.65
N GLY A 41 5.68 -12.06 0.34
CA GLY A 41 7.11 -11.99 0.61
C GLY A 41 7.95 -11.49 -0.57
N TRP A 42 7.43 -10.57 -1.38
CA TRP A 42 8.17 -9.98 -2.50
C TRP A 42 9.43 -9.24 -2.07
N LEU A 43 9.31 -8.43 -1.01
CA LEU A 43 10.43 -7.72 -0.40
C LEU A 43 11.05 -8.60 0.69
N THR A 44 12.32 -8.93 0.55
CA THR A 44 13.14 -9.60 1.57
C THR A 44 13.86 -8.58 2.45
N GLY A 45 14.34 -8.97 3.63
CA GLY A 45 14.98 -8.04 4.59
C GLY A 45 14.06 -6.91 5.04
N ALA A 46 12.76 -7.16 5.03
CA ALA A 46 11.73 -6.17 5.32
C ALA A 46 11.80 -5.60 6.74
N ASP A 47 12.36 -6.33 7.71
CA ASP A 47 12.60 -5.86 9.09
C ASP A 47 13.60 -4.71 9.11
N GLU A 48 14.69 -4.84 8.35
CA GLU A 48 15.71 -3.80 8.24
C GLU A 48 15.12 -2.55 7.58
N LEU A 49 14.41 -2.71 6.46
CA LEU A 49 13.74 -1.58 5.81
C LEU A 49 12.71 -0.91 6.73
N PHE A 50 11.92 -1.71 7.44
CA PHE A 50 10.94 -1.19 8.41
C PHE A 50 11.63 -0.33 9.49
N THR A 51 12.73 -0.82 10.05
CA THR A 51 13.51 -0.09 11.06
C THR A 51 14.06 1.22 10.51
N ARG A 52 14.59 1.22 9.29
CA ARG A 52 15.11 2.44 8.64
C ARG A 52 14.03 3.49 8.40
N LEU A 53 12.83 3.06 7.97
CA LEU A 53 11.73 3.97 7.61
C LEU A 53 10.87 4.42 8.79
N CYS A 54 10.94 3.76 9.95
CA CYS A 54 10.19 4.16 11.14
C CYS A 54 10.64 5.53 11.67
N PRO A 55 9.78 6.25 12.42
CA PRO A 55 10.18 7.47 13.11
C PRO A 55 11.44 7.26 13.95
N GLY A 56 12.46 8.08 13.71
CA GLY A 56 13.78 7.96 14.33
C GLY A 56 14.70 6.92 13.69
N GLY A 57 14.29 6.29 12.59
CA GLY A 57 15.15 5.41 11.80
C GLY A 57 16.12 6.18 10.91
N SER A 58 17.11 5.48 10.36
CA SER A 58 18.23 6.09 9.60
C SER A 58 17.82 6.74 8.27
N ALA A 59 16.63 6.43 7.74
CA ALA A 59 16.11 7.04 6.52
C ALA A 59 15.50 8.43 6.75
N ASP A 60 15.39 8.87 8.00
CA ASP A 60 14.92 10.20 8.42
C ASP A 60 13.63 10.66 7.68
N VAL A 61 12.64 9.77 7.64
CA VAL A 61 11.38 10.05 6.96
C VAL A 61 10.58 11.10 7.72
N ASP A 62 10.29 12.22 7.06
CA ASP A 62 9.45 13.31 7.60
C ASP A 62 7.97 12.89 7.65
N TRP A 63 7.61 12.08 8.63
CA TRP A 63 6.25 11.60 8.85
C TRP A 63 5.34 12.72 9.35
N ARG A 64 4.24 12.98 8.62
CA ARG A 64 3.31 14.08 8.90
C ARG A 64 1.94 13.57 9.31
N SER A 65 1.34 14.26 10.29
CA SER A 65 -0.08 14.12 10.60
C SER A 65 -0.85 15.12 9.73
N GLU A 66 -1.63 14.61 8.80
CA GLU A 66 -2.51 15.46 7.99
C GLU A 66 -3.88 15.64 8.67
N ARG A 67 -4.48 16.79 8.44
CA ARG A 67 -5.86 17.06 8.81
C ARG A 67 -6.69 17.22 7.54
N ARG A 68 -7.91 16.72 7.58
CA ARG A 68 -8.86 16.83 6.47
C ARG A 68 -10.22 17.28 6.98
N VAL A 69 -10.86 18.16 6.24
CA VAL A 69 -12.24 18.52 6.53
C VAL A 69 -13.14 17.35 6.09
N MET A 70 -13.78 16.72 7.05
CA MET A 70 -14.78 15.65 6.84
C MET A 70 -16.06 16.05 7.58
N TRP A 71 -17.18 16.11 6.86
CA TRP A 71 -18.47 16.46 7.45
C TRP A 71 -18.41 17.82 8.23
N GLU A 72 -17.81 18.86 7.61
CA GLU A 72 -17.62 20.19 8.20
C GLU A 72 -16.74 20.22 9.48
N ARG A 73 -16.07 19.12 9.79
CA ARG A 73 -15.15 19.01 10.92
C ARG A 73 -13.73 18.76 10.42
N ASP A 74 -12.81 19.49 11.01
CA ASP A 74 -11.39 19.28 10.79
C ASP A 74 -10.92 18.06 11.63
N VAL A 75 -10.66 16.96 10.95
CA VAL A 75 -10.32 15.67 11.57
C VAL A 75 -8.89 15.27 11.20
N ALA A 76 -8.11 14.88 12.21
CA ALA A 76 -6.79 14.32 11.96
C ALA A 76 -6.92 12.97 11.22
N THR A 77 -6.14 12.79 10.19
CA THR A 77 -6.04 11.50 9.49
C THR A 77 -5.50 10.45 10.45
N PRO A 78 -6.19 9.33 10.68
CA PRO A 78 -5.77 8.32 11.67
C PRO A 78 -4.63 7.45 11.12
N ARG A 79 -3.51 8.04 10.79
CA ARG A 79 -2.20 7.50 10.40
C ARG A 79 -1.25 8.64 10.10
N LEU A 80 0.05 8.38 10.05
CA LEU A 80 1.02 9.35 9.54
C LEU A 80 1.25 9.12 8.05
N LEU A 81 1.58 10.19 7.34
CA LEU A 81 1.71 10.19 5.89
C LEU A 81 3.05 10.81 5.47
N ARG A 82 3.60 10.31 4.38
CA ARG A 82 4.66 10.94 3.61
C ARG A 82 4.47 10.64 2.12
N PHE A 83 4.64 11.64 1.29
CA PHE A 83 4.54 11.50 -0.15
C PHE A 83 5.86 11.95 -0.78
N TYR A 84 6.31 11.19 -1.77
CA TYR A 84 7.47 11.47 -2.59
C TYR A 84 7.03 11.60 -4.04
N ASP A 85 7.31 12.73 -4.63
CA ASP A 85 7.09 12.92 -6.06
C ASP A 85 8.30 12.41 -6.88
N GLU A 86 8.20 12.57 -8.19
CA GLU A 86 9.20 12.08 -9.14
C GLU A 86 10.56 12.79 -8.99
N SER A 87 10.57 14.05 -8.51
CA SER A 87 11.76 14.89 -8.40
C SER A 87 12.48 14.75 -7.05
N GLU A 88 11.81 14.20 -6.05
CA GLU A 88 12.38 14.03 -4.72
C GLU A 88 13.25 12.77 -4.61
N PRO A 89 14.39 12.82 -3.90
CA PRO A 89 15.12 11.61 -3.54
C PRO A 89 14.27 10.74 -2.61
N TRP A 90 14.22 9.45 -2.90
CA TRP A 90 13.45 8.51 -2.09
C TRP A 90 14.27 8.03 -0.89
N PRO A 91 13.62 7.71 0.24
CA PRO A 91 14.29 7.53 1.53
C PRO A 91 15.18 6.28 1.63
N ASP A 92 15.02 5.33 0.71
CA ASP A 92 15.84 4.12 0.63
C ASP A 92 15.99 3.66 -0.83
N PRO A 93 17.19 3.24 -1.25
CA PRO A 93 17.45 2.80 -2.63
C PRO A 93 16.57 1.63 -3.10
N ILE A 94 16.15 0.73 -2.18
CA ILE A 94 15.30 -0.40 -2.53
C ILE A 94 13.93 0.05 -3.07
N LEU A 95 13.44 1.22 -2.64
CA LEU A 95 12.18 1.76 -3.15
C LEU A 95 12.29 2.21 -4.60
N SER A 96 13.45 2.75 -4.98
CA SER A 96 13.74 3.10 -6.38
C SER A 96 13.85 1.83 -7.24
N GLN A 97 14.49 0.79 -6.74
CA GLN A 97 14.55 -0.52 -7.39
C GLN A 97 13.14 -1.12 -7.53
N ALA A 98 12.34 -1.11 -6.47
CA ALA A 98 10.97 -1.60 -6.48
C ALA A 98 10.11 -0.88 -7.54
N ARG A 99 10.23 0.44 -7.63
CA ARG A 99 9.56 1.23 -8.67
C ARG A 99 9.97 0.77 -10.07
N SER A 100 11.27 0.59 -10.31
CA SER A 100 11.79 0.17 -11.60
C SER A 100 11.30 -1.23 -11.99
N ASP A 101 11.36 -2.19 -11.07
CA ASP A 101 10.92 -3.57 -11.31
C ASP A 101 9.41 -3.65 -11.58
N LEU A 102 8.61 -2.91 -10.82
CA LEU A 102 7.16 -2.80 -11.03
C LEU A 102 6.85 -2.14 -12.38
N SER A 103 7.55 -1.06 -12.74
CA SER A 103 7.33 -0.38 -14.02
C SER A 103 7.66 -1.29 -15.19
N CYS A 104 8.76 -2.02 -15.14
CA CYS A 104 9.15 -2.96 -16.18
C CYS A 104 8.15 -4.13 -16.28
N TYR A 105 7.75 -4.71 -15.15
CA TYR A 105 6.83 -5.85 -15.12
C TYR A 105 5.44 -5.54 -15.67
N TYR A 106 4.92 -4.35 -15.36
CA TYR A 106 3.58 -3.93 -15.77
C TYR A 106 3.56 -3.01 -17.01
N GLU A 107 4.70 -2.82 -17.71
CA GLU A 107 4.80 -1.94 -18.87
C GLU A 107 3.72 -2.22 -19.91
N ALA A 108 3.51 -3.48 -20.28
CA ALA A 108 2.55 -3.89 -21.28
C ALA A 108 1.09 -3.62 -20.89
N GLU A 109 0.77 -3.67 -19.59
CA GLU A 109 -0.60 -3.50 -19.09
C GLU A 109 -0.89 -2.04 -18.68
N LEU A 110 0.09 -1.34 -18.13
CA LEU A 110 -0.06 0.03 -17.63
C LEU A 110 0.25 1.09 -18.68
N GLY A 111 1.19 0.81 -19.59
CA GLY A 111 1.60 1.73 -20.66
C GLY A 111 2.42 2.94 -20.20
N GLU A 112 2.78 2.99 -18.92
CA GLU A 112 3.55 4.08 -18.32
C GLU A 112 4.25 3.62 -17.03
N PRO A 113 5.33 4.30 -16.58
CA PRO A 113 6.02 3.91 -15.36
C PRO A 113 5.27 4.37 -14.10
N PHE A 114 5.52 3.68 -12.98
CA PHE A 114 5.28 4.21 -11.66
C PHE A 114 6.28 5.33 -11.38
N THR A 115 5.83 6.49 -10.90
CA THR A 115 6.70 7.67 -10.75
C THR A 115 6.69 8.25 -9.35
N THR A 116 5.65 7.98 -8.56
CA THR A 116 5.48 8.55 -7.21
C THR A 116 5.34 7.47 -6.16
N ALA A 117 5.65 7.81 -4.91
CA ALA A 117 5.40 6.93 -3.77
C ALA A 117 4.66 7.67 -2.66
N GLY A 118 3.52 7.10 -2.23
CA GLY A 118 2.86 7.49 -1.00
C GLY A 118 3.21 6.51 0.11
N MET A 119 3.47 6.99 1.32
CA MET A 119 3.73 6.14 2.46
C MET A 119 2.73 6.43 3.58
N CYS A 120 2.19 5.38 4.19
CA CYS A 120 1.30 5.46 5.33
C CYS A 120 1.86 4.64 6.49
N LEU A 121 2.11 5.29 7.63
CA LEU A 121 2.45 4.61 8.88
C LEU A 121 1.19 4.46 9.74
N TYR A 122 0.76 3.22 9.92
CA TYR A 122 -0.26 2.81 10.88
C TYR A 122 0.45 2.42 12.18
N ARG A 123 0.27 3.19 13.25
CA ARG A 123 1.00 3.02 14.51
C ARG A 123 0.49 1.84 15.32
N ASP A 124 -0.82 1.59 15.22
CA ASP A 124 -1.51 0.50 15.90
C ASP A 124 -2.87 0.18 15.25
N GLY A 125 -3.71 -0.63 15.91
CA GLY A 125 -5.03 -1.02 15.40
C GLY A 125 -6.06 0.11 15.29
N ARG A 126 -5.85 1.27 15.93
CA ARG A 126 -6.74 2.44 15.85
C ARG A 126 -6.52 3.23 14.57
N ASP A 127 -5.32 3.15 13.99
CA ASP A 127 -5.02 3.78 12.71
C ASP A 127 -5.70 3.02 11.56
N SER A 128 -6.22 3.76 10.59
CA SER A 128 -7.09 3.22 9.55
C SER A 128 -7.11 4.12 8.31
N VAL A 129 -7.68 3.58 7.24
CA VAL A 129 -8.18 4.37 6.12
C VAL A 129 -9.60 3.91 5.78
N SER A 130 -10.52 4.87 5.68
CA SER A 130 -11.91 4.63 5.30
C SER A 130 -12.02 4.17 3.84
N TRP A 131 -13.18 3.65 3.46
CA TRP A 131 -13.49 3.30 2.09
C TRP A 131 -13.23 4.47 1.13
N HIS A 132 -12.39 4.26 0.14
CA HIS A 132 -12.05 5.22 -0.91
C HIS A 132 -11.51 4.49 -2.15
N GLY A 133 -11.48 5.18 -3.27
CA GLY A 133 -10.71 4.83 -4.45
C GLY A 133 -9.75 5.97 -4.76
N ASP A 134 -8.61 5.68 -5.34
CA ASP A 134 -7.64 6.70 -5.80
C ASP A 134 -8.16 7.32 -7.11
N ARG A 135 -9.33 8.00 -7.02
CA ARG A 135 -10.09 8.55 -8.15
C ARG A 135 -9.83 10.03 -8.39
N VAL A 136 -8.73 10.56 -7.87
CA VAL A 136 -8.36 11.96 -8.10
C VAL A 136 -7.60 12.08 -9.41
N GLY A 137 -7.94 13.10 -10.20
CA GLY A 137 -7.33 13.32 -11.51
C GLY A 137 -7.79 12.29 -12.55
N ARG A 138 -6.89 11.80 -13.39
CA ARG A 138 -7.20 10.90 -14.50
C ARG A 138 -7.69 9.51 -14.08
N ALA A 139 -7.38 9.05 -12.87
CA ALA A 139 -7.90 7.79 -12.36
C ALA A 139 -9.43 7.75 -12.20
N SER A 140 -10.10 8.89 -12.33
CA SER A 140 -11.57 8.95 -12.34
C SER A 140 -12.19 8.42 -13.64
N HIS A 141 -11.44 8.41 -14.75
CA HIS A 141 -11.94 8.04 -16.09
C HIS A 141 -11.01 7.12 -16.89
N GLN A 142 -9.79 6.88 -16.42
CA GLN A 142 -8.83 5.98 -17.05
C GLN A 142 -8.48 4.82 -16.12
N ASP A 143 -8.20 3.66 -16.69
CA ASP A 143 -7.64 2.54 -15.95
C ASP A 143 -6.22 2.88 -15.51
N THR A 144 -5.88 2.48 -14.31
CA THR A 144 -4.56 2.74 -13.74
C THR A 144 -4.20 1.66 -12.71
N MET A 145 -2.97 1.72 -12.20
CA MET A 145 -2.50 0.79 -11.20
C MET A 145 -2.01 1.50 -9.94
N VAL A 146 -2.24 0.84 -8.80
CA VAL A 146 -1.63 1.20 -7.51
C VAL A 146 -0.99 -0.06 -6.96
N ALA A 147 0.33 -0.04 -6.81
CA ALA A 147 1.09 -1.12 -6.21
C ALA A 147 1.40 -0.79 -4.74
N ILE A 148 1.12 -1.73 -3.84
CA ILE A 148 1.25 -1.56 -2.39
C ILE A 148 2.24 -2.58 -1.86
N VAL A 149 3.35 -2.13 -1.30
CA VAL A 149 4.26 -2.94 -0.47
C VAL A 149 3.92 -2.74 0.99
N SER A 150 3.75 -3.83 1.73
CA SER A 150 3.39 -3.83 3.15
C SER A 150 4.55 -4.33 3.99
N ILE A 151 5.00 -3.55 4.98
CA ILE A 151 6.02 -3.96 5.95
C ILE A 151 5.57 -3.69 7.37
N GLY A 152 6.01 -4.53 8.32
CA GLY A 152 5.56 -4.51 9.71
C GLY A 152 4.37 -5.44 9.97
N ALA A 153 3.50 -5.08 10.91
CA ALA A 153 2.41 -5.94 11.33
C ALA A 153 1.36 -6.19 10.23
N PRO A 154 0.83 -7.42 10.11
CA PRO A 154 -0.20 -7.73 9.11
C PRO A 154 -1.47 -6.91 9.31
N ARG A 155 -2.04 -6.39 8.22
CA ARG A 155 -3.33 -5.69 8.22
C ARG A 155 -4.20 -6.15 7.06
N ALA A 156 -5.50 -6.21 7.30
CA ALA A 156 -6.45 -6.48 6.23
C ALA A 156 -6.60 -5.25 5.32
N LEU A 157 -6.43 -5.45 4.02
CA LEU A 157 -6.94 -4.59 2.96
C LEU A 157 -8.28 -5.16 2.49
N LEU A 158 -9.32 -4.37 2.58
CA LEU A 158 -10.65 -4.72 2.11
C LEU A 158 -10.93 -4.04 0.78
N LEU A 159 -11.54 -4.75 -0.16
CA LEU A 159 -12.03 -4.20 -1.43
C LEU A 159 -13.51 -4.52 -1.60
N ARG A 160 -14.27 -3.58 -2.14
CA ARG A 160 -15.68 -3.77 -2.52
C ARG A 160 -16.01 -3.00 -3.80
N PRO A 161 -16.99 -3.42 -4.58
CA PRO A 161 -17.48 -2.62 -5.69
C PRO A 161 -17.97 -1.25 -5.20
N LEU A 162 -17.77 -0.23 -6.01
CA LEU A 162 -18.27 1.11 -5.75
C LEU A 162 -19.81 1.09 -5.63
N GLY A 163 -20.33 1.77 -4.60
CA GLY A 163 -21.77 1.77 -4.32
C GLY A 163 -22.28 0.53 -3.57
N GLY A 164 -21.42 -0.42 -3.25
CA GLY A 164 -21.78 -1.67 -2.56
C GLY A 164 -22.17 -1.55 -1.08
N GLY A 165 -22.36 -0.35 -0.56
CA GLY A 165 -22.69 -0.10 0.85
C GLY A 165 -24.18 0.04 1.22
N GLY A 166 -25.08 -0.05 0.25
CA GLY A 166 -26.53 0.12 0.49
C GLY A 166 -27.36 -1.04 -0.09
N GLY A 167 -28.15 -1.66 0.75
CA GLY A 167 -28.97 -2.86 0.57
C GLY A 167 -29.41 -3.21 -0.85
N GLY A 168 -29.15 -4.44 -1.27
CA GLY A 168 -29.87 -5.07 -2.38
C GLY A 168 -29.10 -5.31 -3.68
N GLY A 169 -27.76 -5.43 -3.67
CA GLY A 169 -27.00 -5.76 -4.90
C GLY A 169 -25.50 -5.60 -4.76
N GLY A 170 -25.01 -5.31 -3.58
CA GLY A 170 -23.59 -5.07 -3.32
C GLY A 170 -22.76 -6.34 -3.48
N GLY A 171 -21.82 -6.32 -4.41
CA GLY A 171 -20.86 -7.41 -4.57
C GLY A 171 -20.12 -7.72 -3.27
N LYS A 172 -19.70 -8.98 -3.13
CA LYS A 172 -18.99 -9.46 -1.94
C LYS A 172 -17.71 -8.68 -1.69
N THR A 173 -17.52 -8.24 -0.44
CA THR A 173 -16.23 -7.66 -0.01
C THR A 173 -15.13 -8.72 -0.10
N VAL A 174 -14.04 -8.38 -0.78
CA VAL A 174 -12.83 -9.19 -0.87
C VAL A 174 -11.85 -8.72 0.20
N ARG A 175 -11.22 -9.65 0.88
CA ARG A 175 -10.29 -9.38 1.97
C ARG A 175 -8.93 -9.98 1.67
N HIS A 176 -7.89 -9.17 1.60
CA HIS A 176 -6.49 -9.58 1.56
C HIS A 176 -5.81 -9.22 2.88
N VAL A 177 -5.16 -10.16 3.52
CA VAL A 177 -4.28 -9.87 4.66
C VAL A 177 -2.88 -9.68 4.09
N LEU A 178 -2.38 -8.45 4.17
CA LEU A 178 -1.03 -8.12 3.72
C LEU A 178 -0.08 -8.24 4.91
N GLY A 179 0.84 -9.17 4.79
CA GLY A 179 1.90 -9.43 5.76
C GLY A 179 3.15 -8.59 5.49
N HIS A 180 4.21 -8.99 6.15
CA HIS A 180 5.52 -8.35 6.09
C HIS A 180 6.25 -8.73 4.79
N GLY A 181 6.63 -7.72 3.99
CA GLY A 181 7.25 -7.92 2.68
C GLY A 181 6.29 -8.24 1.53
N ASP A 182 4.97 -8.27 1.77
CA ASP A 182 3.99 -8.59 0.73
C ASP A 182 3.78 -7.43 -0.24
N LEU A 183 3.59 -7.77 -1.51
CA LEU A 183 3.13 -6.87 -2.56
C LEU A 183 1.67 -7.19 -2.93
N LEU A 184 0.88 -6.14 -3.12
CA LEU A 184 -0.44 -6.20 -3.74
C LEU A 184 -0.53 -5.11 -4.80
N VAL A 185 -1.04 -5.44 -5.99
CA VAL A 185 -1.28 -4.47 -7.07
C VAL A 185 -2.76 -4.49 -7.44
N MET A 186 -3.38 -3.34 -7.41
CA MET A 186 -4.74 -3.10 -7.90
C MET A 186 -4.65 -2.51 -9.30
N GLY A 187 -5.27 -3.16 -10.29
CA GLY A 187 -5.17 -2.72 -11.68
C GLY A 187 -6.48 -2.85 -12.46
N GLY A 188 -6.42 -2.54 -13.75
CA GLY A 188 -7.56 -2.38 -14.60
C GLY A 188 -8.47 -1.25 -14.11
N SER A 189 -9.77 -1.46 -14.14
CA SER A 189 -10.74 -0.48 -13.67
C SER A 189 -10.82 -0.33 -12.13
N CYS A 190 -9.93 -0.99 -11.36
CA CYS A 190 -10.06 -1.10 -9.90
C CYS A 190 -10.24 0.25 -9.22
N GLN A 191 -9.46 1.28 -9.60
CA GLN A 191 -9.57 2.60 -8.97
C GLN A 191 -10.89 3.32 -9.30
N ARG A 192 -11.52 3.01 -10.43
CA ARG A 192 -12.79 3.62 -10.86
C ARG A 192 -14.03 2.90 -10.34
N THR A 193 -13.96 1.57 -10.25
CA THR A 193 -15.13 0.72 -10.04
C THR A 193 -15.15 0.03 -8.68
N TRP A 194 -14.05 0.11 -7.92
CA TRP A 194 -13.92 -0.46 -6.59
C TRP A 194 -13.42 0.57 -5.58
N GLU A 195 -13.72 0.33 -4.32
CA GLU A 195 -13.20 1.04 -3.15
C GLU A 195 -12.38 0.09 -2.30
N HIS A 196 -11.40 0.64 -1.60
CA HIS A 196 -10.60 -0.11 -0.65
C HIS A 196 -10.48 0.60 0.69
N ALA A 197 -10.20 -0.18 1.75
CA ALA A 197 -10.08 0.31 3.11
C ALA A 197 -9.11 -0.52 3.93
N ILE A 198 -8.48 0.11 4.92
CA ILE A 198 -7.80 -0.57 6.04
C ILE A 198 -8.63 -0.29 7.29
N PRO A 199 -9.44 -1.25 7.77
CA PRO A 199 -10.31 -1.03 8.92
C PRO A 199 -9.53 -0.91 10.22
N LYS A 200 -10.12 -0.24 11.22
CA LYS A 200 -9.66 -0.33 12.61
C LYS A 200 -9.77 -1.77 13.10
N THR A 201 -8.92 -2.15 14.04
CA THR A 201 -9.00 -3.44 14.72
C THR A 201 -8.91 -3.27 16.22
N ALA A 202 -9.72 -3.99 16.96
CA ALA A 202 -9.70 -3.99 18.43
C ALA A 202 -8.54 -4.81 19.00
N GLY A 203 -7.98 -5.74 18.23
CA GLY A 203 -6.83 -6.54 18.64
C GLY A 203 -5.56 -5.69 18.81
N ARG A 204 -4.67 -6.12 19.67
CA ARG A 204 -3.31 -5.57 19.74
C ARG A 204 -2.60 -5.90 18.43
N VAL A 205 -2.19 -4.87 17.72
CA VAL A 205 -1.47 -4.99 16.45
C VAL A 205 -0.31 -3.99 16.46
N GLY A 206 0.85 -4.43 16.02
CA GLY A 206 2.03 -3.59 15.90
C GLY A 206 1.93 -2.57 14.77
N PRO A 207 2.95 -1.73 14.63
CA PRO A 207 3.00 -0.74 13.56
C PRO A 207 3.19 -1.40 12.19
N ARG A 208 2.69 -0.72 11.16
CA ARG A 208 2.78 -1.11 9.75
C ARG A 208 3.07 0.10 8.88
N ILE A 209 3.97 -0.04 7.93
CA ILE A 209 4.15 0.92 6.85
C ILE A 209 3.56 0.30 5.57
N SER A 210 2.75 1.09 4.87
CA SER A 210 2.26 0.79 3.54
C SER A 210 2.90 1.76 2.57
N ILE A 211 3.57 1.24 1.54
CA ILE A 211 4.28 2.02 0.52
C ILE A 211 3.49 1.84 -0.77
N GLN A 212 2.91 2.92 -1.32
CA GLN A 212 2.06 2.90 -2.50
C GLN A 212 2.77 3.56 -3.67
N PHE A 213 3.07 2.78 -4.71
CA PHE A 213 3.59 3.28 -5.97
C PHE A 213 2.45 3.61 -6.91
N ARG A 214 2.53 4.77 -7.57
CA ARG A 214 1.51 5.25 -8.51
C ARG A 214 2.15 5.85 -9.76
N PRO A 215 1.47 5.79 -10.92
CA PRO A 215 1.82 6.59 -12.09
C PRO A 215 1.64 8.09 -11.81
N ARG A 216 2.16 8.91 -12.73
CA ARG A 216 2.04 10.36 -12.64
C ARG A 216 0.59 10.83 -12.60
N GLY A 217 0.28 11.75 -11.68
CA GLY A 217 -1.04 12.38 -11.58
C GLY A 217 -2.13 11.50 -10.95
N ILE A 218 -1.77 10.39 -10.33
CA ILE A 218 -2.66 9.54 -9.53
C ILE A 218 -2.43 9.83 -8.05
N ARG A 219 -3.52 10.15 -7.31
CA ARG A 219 -3.49 10.45 -5.87
C ARG A 219 -4.71 9.87 -5.15
#